data_7ec605877540339ec6559f394e86a17d
#
_entry.id   7ec605877540339ec6559f394e86a17d
#
_cell.length_a   1.000
_cell.length_b   1.000
_cell.length_c   1.000
_cell.angle_alpha   90.00
_cell.angle_beta   90.00
_cell.angle_gamma   90.00
#
_symmetry.space_group_name_H-M   'P 1'
#
loop_
_entity.id
_entity.type
_entity.pdbx_description
1 polymer ?
#
loop_
_entity_poly.entity_id
_entity_poly.type
_entity_poly.pdbx_seq_one_letter_code
_entity_poly.pdbx_strand_id
1 'polypeptide(L)'
;NVTNADEIIGMHSIEKSLDMLRKTENGVSTPHAEGNPFQYLKVMRPEFSDAIDLIIEFWKEFSESNIRNTYNYIKHKGTPCYKEIEALRGTHFFNLTIGKESYPTDIRDVRKVLSIDELMDELRKFDDEKLYPYVVGLIEKLKIAVSPSPMII
;
A
#
# COMPACT_ATOMS: atom_id res chain seq x y z
N ASN A 1 -3.94 -8.16 28.20
CA ASN A 1 -2.98 -7.19 27.68
C ASN A 1 -3.44 -6.73 26.28
N VAL A 2 -4.32 -5.73 26.26
CA VAL A 2 -4.91 -5.15 25.04
C VAL A 2 -3.95 -4.15 24.37
N THR A 3 -2.92 -3.73 25.07
CA THR A 3 -1.99 -2.68 24.62
C THR A 3 -1.10 -3.05 23.41
N ASN A 4 -0.94 -4.31 23.10
CA ASN A 4 -0.14 -4.71 21.94
C ASN A 4 -0.96 -4.90 20.65
N ALA A 5 -2.29 -4.94 20.72
CA ALA A 5 -3.12 -5.12 19.54
C ALA A 5 -3.12 -3.86 18.65
N ASP A 6 -3.10 -2.68 19.24
CA ASP A 6 -3.10 -1.41 18.49
C ASP A 6 -1.77 -1.16 17.76
N GLU A 7 -0.66 -1.61 18.33
CA GLU A 7 0.65 -1.57 17.67
C GLU A 7 0.78 -2.61 16.55
N ILE A 8 0.12 -3.76 16.69
CA ILE A 8 0.15 -4.85 15.72
C ILE A 8 -0.66 -4.50 14.45
N ILE A 9 -1.73 -3.73 14.58
CA ILE A 9 -2.65 -3.39 13.47
C ILE A 9 -2.19 -2.12 12.72
N GLY A 10 -1.19 -1.39 13.20
CA GLY A 10 -0.65 -0.23 12.51
C GLY A 10 -0.05 -0.57 11.13
N MET A 11 -0.27 0.28 10.13
CA MET A 11 0.26 0.13 8.76
C MET A 11 1.75 -0.18 8.73
N HIS A 12 2.52 0.39 9.64
CA HIS A 12 3.97 0.14 9.78
C HIS A 12 4.28 -1.29 10.25
N SER A 13 3.44 -1.87 11.10
CA SER A 13 3.57 -3.27 11.53
C SER A 13 3.24 -4.24 10.39
N ILE A 14 2.27 -3.91 9.55
CA ILE A 14 1.94 -4.66 8.32
C ILE A 14 3.11 -4.65 7.36
N GLU A 15 3.70 -3.48 7.08
CA GLU A 15 4.89 -3.37 6.22
C GLU A 15 6.07 -4.21 6.73
N LYS A 16 6.39 -4.11 8.01
CA LYS A 16 7.47 -4.91 8.61
C LYS A 16 7.19 -6.40 8.52
N SER A 17 5.96 -6.81 8.75
CA SER A 17 5.59 -8.23 8.70
C SER A 17 5.64 -8.78 7.27
N LEU A 18 5.24 -7.98 6.28
CA LEU A 18 5.38 -8.35 4.87
C LEU A 18 6.83 -8.39 4.41
N ASP A 19 7.67 -7.47 4.87
CA ASP A 19 9.10 -7.51 4.58
C ASP A 19 9.77 -8.76 5.19
N MET A 20 9.32 -9.19 6.36
CA MET A 20 9.75 -10.45 6.95
C MET A 20 9.29 -11.66 6.13
N LEU A 21 8.05 -11.66 5.66
CA LEU A 21 7.52 -12.72 4.78
C LEU A 21 8.29 -12.78 3.44
N ARG A 22 8.55 -11.65 2.80
CA ARG A 22 9.35 -11.56 1.56
C ARG A 22 10.76 -12.11 1.75
N LYS A 23 11.40 -11.82 2.87
CA LYS A 23 12.73 -12.36 3.21
C LYS A 23 12.70 -13.88 3.37
N THR A 24 11.62 -14.42 3.91
CA THR A 24 11.42 -15.87 4.08
C THR A 24 11.18 -16.55 2.74
N GLU A 25 10.35 -16.00 1.87
CA GLU A 25 10.09 -16.51 0.52
C GLU A 25 11.33 -16.53 -0.37
N ASN A 26 12.25 -15.59 -0.19
CA ASN A 26 13.51 -15.52 -0.92
C ASN A 26 14.64 -16.40 -0.33
N GLY A 27 14.31 -17.34 0.54
CA GLY A 27 15.27 -18.30 1.09
C GLY A 27 16.19 -17.74 2.18
N VAL A 28 15.93 -16.52 2.64
CA VAL A 28 16.61 -15.95 3.81
C VAL A 28 15.87 -16.44 5.06
N SER A 29 16.43 -17.46 5.69
CA SER A 29 15.97 -17.92 7.00
C SER A 29 15.99 -16.77 7.99
N THR A 30 14.81 -16.20 8.28
CA THR A 30 14.69 -15.27 9.40
C THR A 30 14.62 -16.09 10.69
N PRO A 31 15.49 -15.83 11.67
CA PRO A 31 15.55 -16.63 12.90
C PRO A 31 14.30 -16.48 13.78
N HIS A 32 13.33 -15.67 13.42
CA HIS A 32 12.18 -15.35 14.25
C HIS A 32 10.88 -15.35 13.46
N ALA A 33 10.45 -16.52 12.99
CA ALA A 33 9.02 -16.74 12.68
C ALA A 33 8.13 -16.39 13.90
N GLU A 34 8.67 -16.49 15.10
CA GLU A 34 8.04 -16.09 16.36
C GLU A 34 7.78 -14.59 16.48
N GLY A 35 8.49 -13.76 15.74
CA GLY A 35 8.32 -12.29 15.75
C GLY A 35 7.33 -11.74 14.70
N ASN A 36 6.74 -12.58 13.84
CA ASN A 36 5.75 -12.12 12.88
C ASN A 36 4.38 -11.97 13.56
N PRO A 37 3.85 -10.74 13.73
CA PRO A 37 2.59 -10.53 14.43
C PRO A 37 1.40 -11.24 13.75
N PHE A 38 1.43 -11.41 12.42
CA PHE A 38 0.37 -12.14 11.72
C PHE A 38 0.41 -13.63 11.99
N GLN A 39 1.60 -14.21 12.05
CA GLN A 39 1.75 -15.61 12.42
C GLN A 39 1.30 -15.84 13.86
N TYR A 40 1.66 -14.95 14.76
CA TYR A 40 1.19 -14.98 16.14
C TYR A 40 -0.34 -14.91 16.22
N LEU A 41 -0.96 -13.96 15.48
CA LEU A 41 -2.43 -13.83 15.43
C LEU A 41 -3.11 -15.08 14.89
N LYS A 42 -2.56 -15.72 13.87
CA LYS A 42 -3.11 -16.99 13.32
C LYS A 42 -3.04 -18.13 14.34
N VAL A 43 -1.99 -18.20 15.14
CA VAL A 43 -1.85 -19.21 16.19
C VAL A 43 -2.83 -18.94 17.34
N MET A 44 -2.97 -17.69 17.76
CA MET A 44 -3.84 -17.31 18.87
C MET A 44 -5.33 -17.27 18.49
N ARG A 45 -5.64 -17.01 17.25
CA ARG A 45 -7.01 -16.85 16.73
C ARG A 45 -7.12 -17.51 15.36
N PRO A 46 -7.06 -18.86 15.30
CA PRO A 46 -7.06 -19.61 14.04
C PRO A 46 -8.32 -19.39 13.20
N GLU A 47 -9.44 -19.03 13.83
CA GLU A 47 -10.68 -18.67 13.15
C GLU A 47 -10.55 -17.46 12.21
N PHE A 48 -9.58 -16.59 12.42
CA PHE A 48 -9.31 -15.44 11.56
C PHE A 48 -8.20 -15.68 10.53
N SER A 49 -7.67 -16.89 10.44
CA SER A 49 -6.51 -17.19 9.59
C SER A 49 -6.73 -16.77 8.13
N ASP A 50 -7.89 -17.11 7.57
CA ASP A 50 -8.24 -16.77 6.19
C ASP A 50 -8.40 -15.26 5.95
N ALA A 51 -8.92 -14.53 6.93
CA ALA A 51 -9.04 -13.08 6.86
C ALA A 51 -7.65 -12.41 6.92
N ILE A 52 -6.77 -12.95 7.76
CA ILE A 52 -5.38 -12.47 7.88
C ILE A 52 -4.62 -12.72 6.57
N ASP A 53 -4.77 -13.89 5.95
CA ASP A 53 -4.15 -14.19 4.66
C ASP A 53 -4.61 -13.23 3.57
N LEU A 54 -5.90 -12.95 3.50
CA LEU A 54 -6.46 -12.01 2.55
C LEU A 54 -5.90 -10.58 2.74
N ILE A 55 -5.73 -10.14 3.99
CA ILE A 55 -5.11 -8.83 4.31
C ILE A 55 -3.67 -8.78 3.83
N ILE A 56 -2.91 -9.84 4.07
CA ILE A 56 -1.51 -9.93 3.65
C ILE A 56 -1.39 -9.89 2.12
N GLU A 57 -2.22 -10.67 1.43
CA GLU A 57 -2.24 -10.73 -0.03
C GLU A 57 -2.60 -9.39 -0.65
N PHE A 58 -3.69 -8.75 -0.19
CA PHE A 58 -4.07 -7.43 -0.66
C PHE A 58 -2.97 -6.39 -0.42
N TRP A 59 -2.35 -6.40 0.77
CA TRP A 59 -1.27 -5.48 1.07
C TRP A 59 -0.04 -5.67 0.17
N LYS A 60 0.30 -6.91 -0.14
CA LYS A 60 1.38 -7.24 -1.07
C LYS A 60 1.10 -6.61 -2.45
N GLU A 61 -0.07 -6.87 -3.02
CA GLU A 61 -0.48 -6.30 -4.30
C GLU A 61 -0.51 -4.76 -4.28
N PHE A 62 -1.14 -4.17 -3.25
CA PHE A 62 -1.19 -2.72 -3.11
C PHE A 62 0.21 -2.11 -2.98
N SER A 63 1.08 -2.73 -2.18
CA SER A 63 2.43 -2.21 -1.95
C SER A 63 3.30 -2.14 -3.21
N GLU A 64 3.00 -2.95 -4.21
CA GLU A 64 3.69 -3.02 -5.50
C GLU A 64 2.99 -2.21 -6.60
N SER A 65 1.80 -1.68 -6.32
CA SER A 65 1.00 -0.95 -7.29
C SER A 65 1.61 0.41 -7.65
N ASN A 66 1.35 0.87 -8.88
CA ASN A 66 1.72 2.21 -9.32
C ASN A 66 0.95 3.30 -8.55
N ILE A 67 -0.27 3.00 -8.09
CA ILE A 67 -1.06 3.89 -7.23
C ILE A 67 -0.30 4.23 -5.96
N ARG A 68 0.24 3.23 -5.26
CA ARG A 68 1.05 3.46 -4.07
C ARG A 68 2.33 4.23 -4.39
N ASN A 69 3.00 3.89 -5.48
CA ASN A 69 4.21 4.59 -5.91
C ASN A 69 3.94 6.07 -6.21
N THR A 70 2.81 6.36 -6.86
CA THR A 70 2.37 7.73 -7.15
C THR A 70 1.99 8.46 -5.87
N TYR A 71 1.25 7.84 -4.97
CA TYR A 71 0.95 8.39 -3.65
C TYR A 71 2.22 8.73 -2.86
N ASN A 72 3.18 7.81 -2.80
CA ASN A 72 4.45 8.03 -2.11
C ASN A 72 5.26 9.16 -2.74
N TYR A 73 5.24 9.27 -4.08
CA TYR A 73 5.88 10.40 -4.76
C TYR A 73 5.25 11.72 -4.33
N ILE A 74 3.92 11.85 -4.38
CA ILE A 74 3.20 13.06 -3.99
C ILE A 74 3.49 13.41 -2.53
N LYS A 75 3.47 12.41 -1.65
CA LYS A 75 3.69 12.60 -0.21
C LYS A 75 5.11 13.03 0.14
N HIS A 76 6.13 12.46 -0.52
CA HIS A 76 7.53 12.61 -0.10
C HIS A 76 8.39 13.44 -1.04
N LYS A 77 8.01 13.56 -2.31
CA LYS A 77 8.78 14.28 -3.34
C LYS A 77 8.14 15.61 -3.75
N GLY A 78 6.88 15.82 -3.39
CA GLY A 78 6.14 17.05 -3.66
C GLY A 78 5.16 16.93 -4.82
N THR A 79 4.63 18.09 -5.23
CA THR A 79 3.59 18.17 -6.26
C THR A 79 4.13 17.76 -7.62
N PRO A 80 3.52 16.79 -8.31
CA PRO A 80 3.86 16.45 -9.69
C PRO A 80 3.42 17.55 -10.67
N CYS A 81 3.87 17.47 -11.91
CA CYS A 81 3.30 18.19 -13.03
C CYS A 81 2.16 17.36 -13.61
N TYR A 82 1.02 17.97 -13.86
CA TYR A 82 -0.10 17.30 -14.49
C TYR A 82 -0.22 17.74 -15.96
N LYS A 83 -0.22 16.78 -16.90
CA LYS A 83 -0.27 17.02 -18.35
C LYS A 83 -1.40 17.97 -18.73
N GLU A 84 -2.57 17.77 -18.17
CA GLU A 84 -3.81 18.50 -18.48
C GLU A 84 -3.75 19.95 -17.95
N ILE A 85 -3.14 20.18 -16.80
CA ILE A 85 -3.03 21.52 -16.20
C ILE A 85 -1.89 22.31 -16.86
N GLU A 86 -0.77 21.65 -17.12
CA GLU A 86 0.40 22.28 -17.73
C GLU A 86 0.13 22.69 -19.18
N ALA A 87 -0.69 21.93 -19.92
CA ALA A 87 -1.14 22.31 -21.27
C ALA A 87 -1.88 23.65 -21.29
N LEU A 88 -2.53 24.04 -20.17
CA LEU A 88 -3.26 25.29 -20.06
C LEU A 88 -2.38 26.50 -19.67
N ARG A 89 -1.22 26.26 -19.07
CA ARG A 89 -0.37 27.32 -18.51
C ARG A 89 0.68 27.90 -19.47
N GLY A 90 1.02 27.19 -20.54
CA GLY A 90 1.87 27.70 -21.64
C GLY A 90 3.36 27.89 -21.34
N THR A 91 3.78 27.93 -20.10
CA THR A 91 5.21 28.09 -19.71
C THR A 91 5.59 27.10 -18.63
N HIS A 92 6.59 26.28 -18.93
CA HIS A 92 7.10 25.21 -18.06
C HIS A 92 8.50 25.52 -17.51
N PHE A 93 9.07 26.65 -17.91
CA PHE A 93 10.44 27.00 -17.60
C PHE A 93 10.54 27.86 -16.33
N PHE A 94 11.51 27.55 -15.51
CA PHE A 94 11.95 28.36 -14.38
C PHE A 94 13.48 28.40 -14.34
N ASN A 95 14.02 29.35 -13.61
CA ASN A 95 15.46 29.42 -13.43
C ASN A 95 15.85 28.67 -12.14
N LEU A 96 16.59 27.58 -12.31
CA LEU A 96 17.19 26.84 -11.20
C LEU A 96 18.54 27.50 -10.88
N THR A 97 18.70 28.04 -9.66
CA THR A 97 19.93 28.63 -9.21
C THR A 97 20.73 27.67 -8.35
N ILE A 98 21.93 27.33 -8.77
CA ILE A 98 22.89 26.49 -8.05
C ILE A 98 24.14 27.32 -7.76
N GLY A 99 24.32 27.68 -6.50
CA GLY A 99 25.40 28.61 -6.11
C GLY A 99 25.17 30.01 -6.70
N LYS A 100 26.05 30.46 -7.60
CA LYS A 100 25.95 31.75 -8.30
C LYS A 100 25.44 31.66 -9.74
N GLU A 101 25.21 30.45 -10.22
CA GLU A 101 24.80 30.19 -11.59
C GLU A 101 23.29 29.90 -11.68
N SER A 102 22.67 30.38 -12.76
CA SER A 102 21.25 30.22 -13.02
C SER A 102 21.04 29.50 -14.35
N TYR A 103 20.25 28.43 -14.31
CA TYR A 103 19.99 27.56 -15.44
C TYR A 103 18.49 27.56 -15.77
N PRO A 104 18.11 27.89 -17.02
CA PRO A 104 16.75 27.72 -17.46
C PRO A 104 16.42 26.23 -17.43
N THR A 105 15.43 25.85 -16.67
CA THR A 105 15.07 24.46 -16.41
C THR A 105 13.59 24.25 -16.70
N ASP A 106 13.25 23.20 -17.44
CA ASP A 106 11.86 22.77 -17.60
C ASP A 106 11.42 22.08 -16.30
N ILE A 107 10.28 22.45 -15.76
CA ILE A 107 9.75 21.86 -14.55
C ILE A 107 9.52 20.35 -14.71
N ARG A 108 9.25 19.89 -15.95
CA ARG A 108 9.06 18.47 -16.29
C ARG A 108 10.33 17.64 -16.19
N ASP A 109 11.50 18.27 -16.28
CA ASP A 109 12.79 17.58 -16.13
C ASP A 109 13.11 17.28 -14.66
N VAL A 110 12.51 18.03 -13.73
CA VAL A 110 12.78 17.90 -12.29
C VAL A 110 11.62 17.31 -11.49
N ARG A 111 10.44 17.21 -12.08
CA ARG A 111 9.23 16.67 -11.44
C ARG A 111 8.63 15.53 -12.26
N LYS A 112 8.01 14.57 -11.54
CA LYS A 112 7.24 13.52 -12.21
C LYS A 112 6.07 14.14 -12.96
N VAL A 113 5.92 13.78 -14.23
CA VAL A 113 4.77 14.18 -15.06
C VAL A 113 3.72 13.08 -14.95
N LEU A 114 2.50 13.46 -14.56
CA LEU A 114 1.35 12.57 -14.43
C LEU A 114 0.23 13.04 -15.36
N SER A 115 -0.58 12.11 -15.84
CA SER A 115 -1.87 12.39 -16.44
C SER A 115 -2.97 12.17 -15.40
N ILE A 116 -3.85 13.14 -15.26
CA ILE A 116 -5.01 13.02 -14.36
C ILE A 116 -5.95 11.93 -14.87
N ASP A 117 -6.19 11.90 -16.18
CA ASP A 117 -7.09 10.93 -16.79
C ASP A 117 -6.55 9.50 -16.63
N GLU A 118 -5.26 9.26 -16.95
CA GLU A 118 -4.62 7.96 -16.73
C GLU A 118 -4.65 7.53 -15.25
N LEU A 119 -4.42 8.47 -14.33
CA LEU A 119 -4.46 8.19 -12.89
C LEU A 119 -5.89 7.85 -12.42
N MET A 120 -6.89 8.56 -12.92
CA MET A 120 -8.30 8.29 -12.57
C MET A 120 -8.76 6.93 -13.11
N ASP A 121 -8.37 6.56 -14.33
CA ASP A 121 -8.67 5.25 -14.87
C ASP A 121 -7.98 4.12 -14.11
N GLU A 122 -6.72 4.33 -13.73
CA GLU A 122 -5.97 3.38 -12.91
C GLU A 122 -6.60 3.20 -11.52
N LEU A 123 -7.06 4.30 -10.88
CA LEU A 123 -7.76 4.25 -9.60
C LEU A 123 -9.09 3.51 -9.70
N ARG A 124 -9.89 3.77 -10.73
CA ARG A 124 -11.17 3.06 -10.95
C ARG A 124 -10.93 1.56 -11.16
N LYS A 125 -9.96 1.23 -12.02
CA LYS A 125 -9.61 -0.16 -12.27
C LYS A 125 -9.14 -0.87 -10.99
N PHE A 126 -8.32 -0.20 -10.18
CA PHE A 126 -7.88 -0.76 -8.91
C PHE A 126 -9.03 -0.95 -7.92
N ASP A 127 -9.96 0.00 -7.86
CA ASP A 127 -11.15 -0.11 -7.01
C ASP A 127 -12.01 -1.30 -7.43
N ASP A 128 -12.34 -1.40 -8.70
CA ASP A 128 -13.21 -2.46 -9.24
C ASP A 128 -12.58 -3.86 -9.17
N GLU A 129 -11.31 -3.98 -9.53
CA GLU A 129 -10.64 -5.28 -9.68
C GLU A 129 -9.95 -5.77 -8.40
N LYS A 130 -9.60 -4.88 -7.47
CA LYS A 130 -8.80 -5.20 -6.28
C LYS A 130 -9.44 -4.80 -4.97
N LEU A 131 -9.74 -3.52 -4.77
CA LEU A 131 -10.20 -3.01 -3.48
C LEU A 131 -11.61 -3.52 -3.15
N TYR A 132 -12.55 -3.42 -4.08
CA TYR A 132 -13.92 -3.87 -3.84
C TYR A 132 -14.01 -5.39 -3.57
N PRO A 133 -13.40 -6.27 -4.40
CA PRO A 133 -13.38 -7.70 -4.10
C PRO A 133 -12.70 -8.04 -2.78
N TYR A 134 -11.62 -7.34 -2.44
CA TYR A 134 -10.96 -7.48 -1.16
C TYR A 134 -11.88 -7.17 0.02
N VAL A 135 -12.57 -6.02 -0.03
CA VAL A 135 -13.48 -5.60 1.06
C VAL A 135 -14.63 -6.61 1.23
N VAL A 136 -15.23 -7.04 0.13
CA VAL A 136 -16.30 -8.04 0.16
C VAL A 136 -15.80 -9.37 0.75
N GLY A 137 -14.68 -9.86 0.23
CA GLY A 137 -14.08 -11.11 0.71
C GLY A 137 -13.67 -11.05 2.18
N LEU A 138 -13.15 -9.91 2.65
CA LEU A 138 -12.79 -9.72 4.04
C LEU A 138 -14.03 -9.76 4.96
N ILE A 139 -15.12 -9.09 4.57
CA ILE A 139 -16.36 -9.09 5.32
C ILE A 139 -16.91 -10.52 5.43
N GLU A 140 -16.90 -11.29 4.36
CA GLU A 140 -17.37 -12.68 4.35
C GLU A 140 -16.54 -13.56 5.29
N LYS A 141 -15.22 -13.49 5.21
CA LYS A 141 -14.31 -14.25 6.08
C LYS A 141 -14.47 -13.89 7.55
N LEU A 142 -14.66 -12.60 7.85
CA LEU A 142 -14.91 -12.15 9.22
C LEU A 142 -16.26 -12.62 9.75
N LYS A 143 -17.32 -12.63 8.92
CA LYS A 143 -18.63 -13.18 9.31
C LYS A 143 -18.54 -14.66 9.66
N ILE A 144 -17.81 -15.45 8.88
CA ILE A 144 -17.60 -16.87 9.15
C ILE A 144 -16.85 -17.05 10.47
N ALA A 145 -15.77 -16.29 10.68
CA ALA A 145 -14.93 -16.40 11.87
C ALA A 145 -15.66 -16.05 13.18
N VAL A 146 -16.66 -15.14 13.14
CA VAL A 146 -17.43 -14.73 14.34
C VAL A 146 -18.76 -15.49 14.50
N SER A 147 -19.13 -16.30 13.52
CA SER A 147 -20.35 -17.11 13.62
C SER A 147 -20.17 -18.19 14.69
N PRO A 148 -21.13 -18.36 15.60
CA PRO A 148 -21.05 -19.43 16.59
C PRO A 148 -21.00 -20.77 15.86
N SER A 149 -20.05 -21.63 16.24
CA SER A 149 -20.00 -23.00 15.76
C SER A 149 -21.37 -23.67 16.06
N PRO A 150 -21.95 -24.40 15.10
CA PRO A 150 -23.17 -25.13 15.39
C PRO A 150 -22.93 -26.04 16.61
N MET A 151 -23.71 -25.84 17.68
CA MET A 151 -23.66 -26.76 18.81
C MET A 151 -24.06 -28.14 18.27
N ILE A 152 -23.11 -29.06 18.27
CA ILE A 152 -23.39 -30.48 18.05
C ILE A 152 -24.13 -30.94 19.31
N ILE A 153 -25.45 -31.10 19.20
CA ILE A 153 -26.30 -31.68 20.22
C ILE A 153 -26.21 -33.21 20.10
#